data_471754588b0e89929cb83a19eaff5435
#
_entry.id   471754588b0e89929cb83a19eaff5435
#
_cell.length_a   1.000
_cell.length_b   1.000
_cell.length_c   1.000
_cell.angle_alpha   90.00
_cell.angle_beta   90.00
_cell.angle_gamma   90.00
#
_symmetry.space_group_name_H-M   'P 1'
#
loop_
_entity.id
_entity.type
_entity.pdbx_description
1 polymer ?
#
loop_
_entity_poly.entity_id
_entity_poly.type
_entity_poly.pdbx_seq_one_letter_code
_entity_poly.pdbx_strand_id
1 'polypeptide(L)'
;MRPKVKFSLGKKLTILIVLMGVILSLAAILVSYRVFSSTMTRYYETLATNLVRTLATQLDADELDYYYETGEMDEDYYVTQDFIRDMVDSNDVEYLYVVRPHGTGVTFLFDSDMETGEGGEYEDGGYCALGTYVDLEGGFRENLDNLLAGLPVEPIVQWDESFGWLMTAMTPVLHADGTMAGYVMADISMNEVINTQRTFLAVLAVLLAALTIGFLTLFLVVMRRTVIRPIDQLTQATGAFIQNNEEE
;
A
#
# COMPACT_ATOMS: atom_id res chain seq x y z
N MET A 1 42.71 32.97 14.72
CA MET A 1 41.69 33.36 13.71
C MET A 1 41.69 32.29 12.62
N ARG A 2 40.55 31.58 12.44
CA ARG A 2 40.42 30.58 11.36
C ARG A 2 40.21 31.34 10.04
N PRO A 3 40.91 31.01 8.96
CA PRO A 3 40.74 31.67 7.68
C PRO A 3 39.32 31.44 7.17
N LYS A 4 38.56 32.49 6.91
CA LYS A 4 37.26 32.41 6.20
C LYS A 4 37.54 31.97 4.78
N VAL A 5 37.23 30.72 4.45
CA VAL A 5 37.29 30.18 3.09
C VAL A 5 36.33 31.00 2.22
N LYS A 6 36.83 31.95 1.44
CA LYS A 6 36.06 32.72 0.45
C LYS A 6 35.83 31.81 -0.76
N PHE A 7 34.67 31.18 -0.82
CA PHE A 7 34.24 30.43 -2.02
C PHE A 7 34.13 31.40 -3.20
N SER A 8 34.76 31.05 -4.33
CA SER A 8 34.59 31.83 -5.58
C SER A 8 33.12 31.80 -6.01
N LEU A 9 32.65 32.82 -6.72
CA LEU A 9 31.26 32.97 -7.19
C LEU A 9 30.79 31.71 -7.94
N GLY A 10 31.65 31.12 -8.78
CA GLY A 10 31.36 29.88 -9.50
C GLY A 10 31.09 28.68 -8.57
N LYS A 11 31.88 28.54 -7.50
CA LYS A 11 31.63 27.45 -6.51
C LYS A 11 30.30 27.62 -5.76
N LYS A 12 29.93 28.86 -5.40
CA LYS A 12 28.64 29.16 -4.76
C LYS A 12 27.48 28.83 -5.67
N LEU A 13 27.54 29.20 -6.93
CA LEU A 13 26.50 28.92 -7.93
C LEU A 13 26.36 27.42 -8.18
N THR A 14 27.48 26.70 -8.31
CA THR A 14 27.47 25.23 -8.46
C THR A 14 26.80 24.56 -7.27
N ILE A 15 27.15 24.93 -6.02
CA ILE A 15 26.54 24.36 -4.81
C ILE A 15 25.04 24.64 -4.80
N LEU A 16 24.61 25.85 -5.15
CA LEU A 16 23.19 26.21 -5.20
C LEU A 16 22.40 25.33 -6.18
N ILE A 17 22.93 25.10 -7.38
CA ILE A 17 22.30 24.30 -8.42
C ILE A 17 22.27 22.82 -8.02
N VAL A 18 23.37 22.30 -7.45
CA VAL A 18 23.38 20.92 -6.89
C VAL A 18 22.31 20.76 -5.82
N LEU A 19 22.25 21.70 -4.88
CA LEU A 19 21.27 21.67 -3.80
C LEU A 19 19.83 21.71 -4.34
N MET A 20 19.57 22.59 -5.32
CA MET A 20 18.26 22.67 -5.96
C MET A 20 17.90 21.36 -6.69
N GLY A 21 18.83 20.74 -7.42
CA GLY A 21 18.62 19.45 -8.08
C GLY A 21 18.29 18.33 -7.09
N VAL A 22 19.01 18.27 -5.96
CA VAL A 22 18.75 17.29 -4.90
C VAL A 22 17.37 17.51 -4.27
N ILE A 23 17.01 18.76 -3.97
CA ILE A 23 15.70 19.09 -3.39
C ILE A 23 14.57 18.71 -4.34
N LEU A 24 14.69 19.02 -5.63
CA LEU A 24 13.69 18.65 -6.63
C LEU A 24 13.56 17.14 -6.79
N SER A 25 14.68 16.40 -6.78
CA SER A 25 14.66 14.93 -6.84
C SER A 25 13.98 14.31 -5.62
N LEU A 26 14.29 14.81 -4.41
CA LEU A 26 13.63 14.35 -3.18
C LEU A 26 12.14 14.67 -3.19
N ALA A 27 11.75 15.86 -3.63
CA ALA A 27 10.34 16.24 -3.75
C ALA A 27 9.60 15.34 -4.75
N ALA A 28 10.21 15.04 -5.90
CA ALA A 28 9.64 14.13 -6.90
C ALA A 28 9.46 12.73 -6.35
N ILE A 29 10.44 12.17 -5.64
CA ILE A 29 10.33 10.86 -4.98
C ILE A 29 9.18 10.86 -3.96
N LEU A 30 9.09 11.89 -3.12
CA LEU A 30 8.04 11.99 -2.09
C LEU A 30 6.63 12.08 -2.69
N VAL A 31 6.46 12.89 -3.74
CA VAL A 31 5.17 13.01 -4.44
C VAL A 31 4.83 11.70 -5.13
N SER A 32 5.76 11.08 -5.85
CA SER A 32 5.55 9.80 -6.51
C SER A 32 5.19 8.69 -5.52
N TYR A 33 5.86 8.65 -4.36
CA TYR A 33 5.53 7.73 -3.28
C TYR A 33 4.07 7.88 -2.83
N ARG A 34 3.66 9.12 -2.50
CA ARG A 34 2.30 9.38 -2.02
C ARG A 34 1.24 9.04 -3.06
N VAL A 35 1.46 9.43 -4.31
CA VAL A 35 0.52 9.16 -5.40
C VAL A 35 0.42 7.66 -5.65
N PHE A 36 1.54 6.95 -5.74
CA PHE A 36 1.55 5.51 -5.97
C PHE A 36 0.88 4.75 -4.82
N SER A 37 1.28 5.04 -3.56
CA SER A 37 0.69 4.42 -2.37
C SER A 37 -0.82 4.62 -2.32
N SER A 38 -1.29 5.85 -2.42
CA SER A 38 -2.71 6.18 -2.40
C SER A 38 -3.49 5.52 -3.55
N THR A 39 -2.90 5.43 -4.74
CA THR A 39 -3.55 4.80 -5.90
C THR A 39 -3.67 3.29 -5.71
N MET A 40 -2.60 2.63 -5.24
CA MET A 40 -2.61 1.19 -5.00
C MET A 40 -3.58 0.82 -3.87
N THR A 41 -3.52 1.50 -2.73
CA THR A 41 -4.46 1.26 -1.64
C THR A 41 -5.90 1.37 -2.12
N ARG A 42 -6.25 2.45 -2.82
CA ARG A 42 -7.60 2.65 -3.36
C ARG A 42 -8.01 1.59 -4.38
N TYR A 43 -7.08 1.12 -5.19
CA TYR A 43 -7.35 0.05 -6.16
C TYR A 43 -7.77 -1.23 -5.45
N TYR A 44 -7.00 -1.66 -4.44
CA TYR A 44 -7.29 -2.86 -3.68
C TYR A 44 -8.52 -2.71 -2.78
N GLU A 45 -8.75 -1.54 -2.16
CA GLU A 45 -9.99 -1.23 -1.46
C GLU A 45 -11.22 -1.40 -2.37
N THR A 46 -11.14 -0.86 -3.59
CA THR A 46 -12.24 -0.96 -4.55
C THR A 46 -12.46 -2.39 -5.00
N LEU A 47 -11.39 -3.12 -5.29
CA LEU A 47 -11.44 -4.53 -5.70
C LEU A 47 -12.10 -5.38 -4.60
N ALA A 48 -11.58 -5.32 -3.38
CA ALA A 48 -12.11 -6.08 -2.24
C ALA A 48 -13.56 -5.71 -1.93
N THR A 49 -13.89 -4.40 -1.89
CA THR A 49 -15.25 -3.93 -1.62
C THR A 49 -16.25 -4.40 -2.69
N ASN A 50 -15.86 -4.41 -3.96
CA ASN A 50 -16.72 -4.92 -5.03
C ASN A 50 -16.93 -6.43 -4.90
N LEU A 51 -15.88 -7.16 -4.55
CA LEU A 51 -15.95 -8.61 -4.38
C LEU A 51 -16.90 -8.99 -3.23
N VAL A 52 -16.68 -8.43 -2.02
CA VAL A 52 -17.54 -8.73 -0.86
C VAL A 52 -18.98 -8.31 -1.10
N ARG A 53 -19.21 -7.20 -1.80
CA ARG A 53 -20.57 -6.76 -2.16
C ARG A 53 -21.21 -7.72 -3.17
N THR A 54 -20.45 -8.21 -4.15
CA THR A 54 -20.96 -9.16 -5.14
C THR A 54 -21.36 -10.46 -4.45
N LEU A 55 -20.51 -11.03 -3.60
CA LEU A 55 -20.83 -12.23 -2.85
C LEU A 55 -22.02 -11.99 -1.92
N ALA A 56 -22.06 -10.89 -1.17
CA ALA A 56 -23.16 -10.58 -0.26
C ALA A 56 -24.53 -10.52 -0.95
N THR A 57 -24.61 -10.19 -2.25
CA THR A 57 -25.85 -10.20 -3.03
C THR A 57 -26.25 -11.57 -3.56
N GLN A 58 -25.37 -12.56 -3.49
CA GLN A 58 -25.63 -13.94 -3.91
C GLN A 58 -26.00 -14.87 -2.74
N LEU A 59 -25.67 -14.45 -1.52
CA LEU A 59 -25.97 -15.22 -0.30
C LEU A 59 -27.41 -14.98 0.15
N ASP A 60 -28.07 -16.04 0.56
CA ASP A 60 -29.37 -15.98 1.21
C ASP A 60 -29.19 -15.81 2.73
N ALA A 61 -29.79 -14.76 3.29
CA ALA A 61 -29.70 -14.46 4.71
C ALA A 61 -30.34 -15.53 5.60
N ASP A 62 -31.43 -16.16 5.14
CA ASP A 62 -32.14 -17.21 5.88
C ASP A 62 -31.30 -18.52 5.91
N GLU A 63 -30.53 -18.80 4.85
CA GLU A 63 -29.57 -19.92 4.83
C GLU A 63 -28.40 -19.67 5.80
N LEU A 64 -27.88 -18.42 5.87
CA LEU A 64 -26.84 -18.08 6.85
C LEU A 64 -27.32 -18.28 8.28
N ASP A 65 -28.56 -17.92 8.59
CA ASP A 65 -29.18 -18.21 9.90
C ASP A 65 -29.29 -19.69 10.17
N TYR A 66 -29.72 -20.48 9.17
CA TYR A 66 -29.82 -21.95 9.29
C TYR A 66 -28.46 -22.58 9.64
N TYR A 67 -27.38 -22.21 8.90
CA TYR A 67 -26.03 -22.73 9.16
C TYR A 67 -25.50 -22.30 10.53
N TYR A 68 -25.76 -21.05 10.92
CA TYR A 68 -25.37 -20.55 12.23
C TYR A 68 -26.06 -21.30 13.39
N GLU A 69 -27.34 -21.58 13.25
CA GLU A 69 -28.16 -22.22 14.33
C GLU A 69 -27.95 -23.74 14.43
N THR A 70 -27.81 -24.40 13.28
CA THR A 70 -27.76 -25.87 13.22
C THR A 70 -26.34 -26.43 13.19
N GLY A 71 -25.40 -25.69 12.56
CA GLY A 71 -24.06 -26.21 12.24
C GLY A 71 -24.08 -27.33 11.20
N GLU A 72 -25.19 -27.52 10.48
CA GLU A 72 -25.32 -28.59 9.47
C GLU A 72 -24.72 -28.11 8.14
N MET A 73 -23.92 -28.98 7.50
CA MET A 73 -23.33 -28.76 6.16
C MET A 73 -24.06 -29.68 5.18
N ASP A 74 -25.10 -29.17 4.54
CA ASP A 74 -25.86 -29.88 3.51
C ASP A 74 -25.25 -29.70 2.11
N GLU A 75 -25.96 -30.19 1.07
CA GLU A 75 -25.50 -30.08 -0.32
C GLU A 75 -25.39 -28.60 -0.78
N ASP A 76 -26.33 -27.75 -0.36
CA ASP A 76 -26.36 -26.33 -0.71
C ASP A 76 -25.21 -25.57 -0.02
N TYR A 77 -24.83 -25.96 1.20
CA TYR A 77 -23.63 -25.46 1.88
C TYR A 77 -22.38 -25.66 1.02
N TYR A 78 -22.16 -26.89 0.53
CA TYR A 78 -20.99 -27.19 -0.29
C TYR A 78 -20.99 -26.49 -1.65
N VAL A 79 -22.16 -26.28 -2.26
CA VAL A 79 -22.29 -25.49 -3.49
C VAL A 79 -21.87 -24.04 -3.25
N THR A 80 -22.31 -23.45 -2.14
CA THR A 80 -21.94 -22.09 -1.74
C THR A 80 -20.45 -22.00 -1.40
N GLN A 81 -19.91 -22.99 -0.69
CA GLN A 81 -18.50 -23.09 -0.35
C GLN A 81 -17.60 -23.16 -1.61
N ASP A 82 -17.96 -23.99 -2.58
CA ASP A 82 -17.22 -24.11 -3.84
C ASP A 82 -17.30 -22.78 -4.66
N PHE A 83 -18.45 -22.11 -4.64
CA PHE A 83 -18.60 -20.82 -5.27
C PHE A 83 -17.69 -19.74 -4.64
N ILE A 84 -17.57 -19.72 -3.31
CA ILE A 84 -16.68 -18.80 -2.58
C ILE A 84 -15.22 -19.07 -2.97
N ARG A 85 -14.82 -20.34 -3.06
CA ARG A 85 -13.47 -20.74 -3.49
C ARG A 85 -13.18 -20.30 -4.93
N ASP A 86 -14.11 -20.58 -5.85
CA ASP A 86 -13.98 -20.16 -7.25
C ASP A 86 -13.84 -18.64 -7.40
N MET A 87 -14.47 -17.87 -6.50
CA MET A 87 -14.32 -16.41 -6.45
C MET A 87 -12.91 -16.00 -6.01
N VAL A 88 -12.29 -16.69 -5.05
CA VAL A 88 -10.89 -16.43 -4.65
C VAL A 88 -9.95 -16.77 -5.79
N ASP A 89 -10.08 -17.95 -6.38
CA ASP A 89 -9.23 -18.42 -7.49
C ASP A 89 -9.30 -17.51 -8.72
N SER A 90 -10.43 -16.82 -8.90
CA SER A 90 -10.66 -15.92 -10.05
C SER A 90 -10.30 -14.47 -9.78
N ASN A 91 -9.95 -14.10 -8.55
CA ASN A 91 -9.68 -12.73 -8.14
C ASN A 91 -8.36 -12.65 -7.36
N ASP A 92 -7.80 -11.45 -7.29
CA ASP A 92 -6.53 -11.18 -6.59
C ASP A 92 -6.79 -10.89 -5.10
N VAL A 93 -7.35 -11.88 -4.38
CA VAL A 93 -7.62 -11.83 -2.94
C VAL A 93 -7.00 -13.04 -2.26
N GLU A 94 -6.56 -12.88 -1.03
CA GLU A 94 -5.91 -13.95 -0.25
C GLU A 94 -6.97 -14.88 0.36
N TYR A 95 -7.98 -14.29 1.02
CA TYR A 95 -9.06 -15.01 1.69
C TYR A 95 -10.40 -14.34 1.43
N LEU A 96 -11.45 -15.16 1.37
CA LEU A 96 -12.85 -14.74 1.29
C LEU A 96 -13.67 -15.63 2.22
N TYR A 97 -14.34 -15.01 3.16
CA TYR A 97 -15.05 -15.74 4.19
C TYR A 97 -16.33 -15.03 4.62
N VAL A 98 -17.23 -15.78 5.26
CA VAL A 98 -18.50 -15.28 5.78
C VAL A 98 -18.55 -15.54 7.28
N VAL A 99 -18.82 -14.48 8.04
CA VAL A 99 -18.86 -14.54 9.50
C VAL A 99 -20.11 -13.88 10.06
N ARG A 100 -20.50 -14.33 11.26
CA ARG A 100 -21.56 -13.68 12.04
C ARG A 100 -20.99 -13.04 13.30
N PRO A 101 -21.03 -11.71 13.42
CA PRO A 101 -20.62 -11.02 14.64
C PRO A 101 -21.55 -11.32 15.82
N HIS A 102 -20.99 -11.67 16.95
CA HIS A 102 -21.70 -11.76 18.21
C HIS A 102 -20.74 -11.69 19.41
N GLY A 103 -21.23 -11.21 20.56
CA GLY A 103 -20.39 -11.07 21.75
C GLY A 103 -19.20 -10.13 21.52
N THR A 104 -17.98 -10.63 21.64
CA THR A 104 -16.72 -9.89 21.43
C THR A 104 -15.98 -10.29 20.15
N GLY A 105 -16.57 -11.22 19.37
CA GLY A 105 -15.94 -11.84 18.22
C GLY A 105 -16.90 -12.11 17.07
N VAL A 106 -16.51 -13.07 16.26
CA VAL A 106 -17.27 -13.56 15.12
C VAL A 106 -17.31 -15.09 15.11
N THR A 107 -18.38 -15.66 14.58
CA THR A 107 -18.46 -17.08 14.24
C THR A 107 -18.34 -17.22 12.73
N PHE A 108 -17.46 -18.10 12.28
CA PHE A 108 -17.27 -18.40 10.87
C PHE A 108 -18.44 -19.27 10.36
N LEU A 109 -18.98 -18.89 9.20
CA LEU A 109 -20.00 -19.62 8.46
C LEU A 109 -19.41 -20.29 7.23
N PHE A 110 -18.56 -19.58 6.49
CA PHE A 110 -17.81 -20.08 5.34
C PHE A 110 -16.38 -19.53 5.38
N ASP A 111 -15.44 -20.33 4.87
CA ASP A 111 -14.04 -19.95 4.71
C ASP A 111 -13.50 -20.53 3.40
N SER A 112 -12.97 -19.69 2.51
CA SER A 112 -12.45 -20.10 1.19
C SER A 112 -11.41 -21.21 1.25
N ASP A 113 -10.62 -21.26 2.32
CA ASP A 113 -9.56 -22.25 2.50
C ASP A 113 -10.06 -23.62 2.97
N MET A 114 -11.34 -23.73 3.28
CA MET A 114 -11.93 -24.99 3.68
C MET A 114 -11.87 -26.01 2.53
N GLU A 115 -11.04 -27.06 2.67
CA GLU A 115 -11.03 -28.19 1.76
C GLU A 115 -12.31 -29.03 1.97
N THR A 116 -13.03 -29.30 0.86
CA THR A 116 -14.23 -30.14 0.90
C THR A 116 -13.84 -31.57 1.29
N GLY A 117 -14.12 -31.97 2.52
CA GLY A 117 -14.11 -33.38 2.91
C GLY A 117 -13.52 -33.80 4.24
N GLU A 118 -12.68 -33.04 4.89
CA GLU A 118 -12.14 -33.43 6.20
C GLU A 118 -11.98 -32.19 7.10
N GLY A 119 -12.71 -32.17 8.22
CA GLY A 119 -12.61 -31.12 9.23
C GLY A 119 -11.21 -31.10 9.82
N GLY A 120 -10.40 -30.11 9.41
CA GLY A 120 -9.12 -29.81 10.03
C GLY A 120 -9.32 -28.91 11.25
N GLU A 121 -8.72 -29.26 12.38
CA GLU A 121 -8.57 -28.37 13.51
C GLU A 121 -7.66 -27.19 13.11
N TYR A 122 -7.94 -26.02 13.69
CA TYR A 122 -7.14 -24.81 13.56
C TYR A 122 -5.69 -25.08 14.03
N GLU A 123 -4.84 -25.53 13.14
CA GLU A 123 -3.38 -25.50 13.31
C GLU A 123 -2.82 -24.29 12.54
N ASP A 124 -1.94 -23.54 13.16
CA ASP A 124 -1.27 -22.29 12.72
C ASP A 124 -1.36 -22.02 11.19
N GLY A 125 -2.37 -21.24 10.74
CA GLY A 125 -2.58 -20.88 9.34
C GLY A 125 -3.60 -21.74 8.57
N GLY A 126 -4.39 -22.59 9.22
CA GLY A 126 -5.49 -23.36 8.62
C GLY A 126 -6.79 -22.55 8.52
N TYR A 127 -7.79 -23.13 7.81
CA TYR A 127 -9.12 -22.56 7.66
C TYR A 127 -9.95 -22.61 8.97
N CYS A 128 -10.95 -21.74 9.05
CA CYS A 128 -11.94 -21.75 10.12
C CYS A 128 -13.18 -22.55 9.71
N ALA A 129 -13.40 -23.73 10.34
CA ALA A 129 -14.59 -24.52 10.10
C ALA A 129 -15.88 -23.79 10.52
N LEU A 130 -17.02 -24.20 9.94
CA LEU A 130 -18.36 -23.73 10.35
C LEU A 130 -18.53 -23.81 11.87
N GLY A 131 -18.94 -22.71 12.48
CA GLY A 131 -19.14 -22.59 13.93
C GLY A 131 -17.89 -22.22 14.73
N THR A 132 -16.72 -22.09 14.10
CA THR A 132 -15.50 -21.62 14.78
C THR A 132 -15.69 -20.18 15.25
N TYR A 133 -15.49 -19.93 16.55
CA TYR A 133 -15.56 -18.59 17.14
C TYR A 133 -14.16 -18.01 17.32
N VAL A 134 -14.00 -16.76 16.88
CA VAL A 134 -12.75 -16.01 17.00
C VAL A 134 -13.03 -14.63 17.62
N ASP A 135 -12.29 -14.29 18.66
CA ASP A 135 -12.36 -12.94 19.26
C ASP A 135 -11.75 -11.89 18.32
N LEU A 136 -12.44 -10.75 18.16
CA LEU A 136 -11.95 -9.66 17.34
C LEU A 136 -10.86 -8.85 18.06
N GLU A 137 -9.83 -8.51 17.30
CA GLU A 137 -8.69 -7.71 17.78
C GLU A 137 -8.46 -6.47 16.87
N GLY A 138 -7.62 -5.54 17.35
CA GLY A 138 -7.20 -4.37 16.60
C GLY A 138 -8.35 -3.54 16.02
N GLY A 139 -8.28 -3.19 14.76
CA GLY A 139 -9.27 -2.38 14.06
C GLY A 139 -10.66 -2.99 14.01
N PHE A 140 -10.78 -4.32 14.01
CA PHE A 140 -12.09 -4.99 14.08
C PHE A 140 -12.75 -4.78 15.44
N ARG A 141 -11.97 -4.84 16.51
CA ARG A 141 -12.47 -4.59 17.87
C ARG A 141 -12.96 -3.16 18.05
N GLU A 142 -12.29 -2.19 17.43
CA GLU A 142 -12.70 -0.79 17.45
C GLU A 142 -14.02 -0.55 16.70
N ASN A 143 -14.35 -1.40 15.73
CA ASN A 143 -15.58 -1.34 14.92
C ASN A 143 -16.65 -2.34 15.36
N LEU A 144 -16.48 -3.02 16.50
CA LEU A 144 -17.38 -4.06 16.98
C LEU A 144 -18.85 -3.61 17.05
N ASP A 145 -19.11 -2.42 17.57
CA ASP A 145 -20.47 -1.87 17.69
C ASP A 145 -21.15 -1.71 16.32
N ASN A 146 -20.39 -1.29 15.30
CA ASN A 146 -20.90 -1.20 13.93
C ASN A 146 -21.17 -2.60 13.35
N LEU A 147 -20.26 -3.54 13.57
CA LEU A 147 -20.42 -4.94 13.12
C LEU A 147 -21.66 -5.59 13.76
N LEU A 148 -21.85 -5.45 15.07
CA LEU A 148 -23.03 -5.97 15.76
C LEU A 148 -24.33 -5.33 15.30
N ALA A 149 -24.27 -4.07 14.86
CA ALA A 149 -25.42 -3.33 14.35
C ALA A 149 -25.73 -3.58 12.86
N GLY A 150 -24.94 -4.40 12.14
CA GLY A 150 -25.09 -4.63 10.70
C GLY A 150 -24.78 -3.40 9.85
N LEU A 151 -23.95 -2.48 10.35
CA LEU A 151 -23.61 -1.24 9.66
C LEU A 151 -22.37 -1.43 8.76
N PRO A 152 -22.31 -0.71 7.63
CA PRO A 152 -21.09 -0.71 6.80
C PRO A 152 -19.86 -0.25 7.59
N VAL A 153 -18.74 -0.96 7.40
CA VAL A 153 -17.44 -0.62 7.98
C VAL A 153 -16.45 -0.39 6.84
N GLU A 154 -15.67 0.68 6.94
CA GLU A 154 -14.59 0.96 5.98
C GLU A 154 -13.51 -0.14 6.04
N PRO A 155 -12.81 -0.43 4.93
CA PRO A 155 -11.75 -1.43 4.92
C PRO A 155 -10.70 -1.17 5.99
N ILE A 156 -10.33 -2.22 6.71
CA ILE A 156 -9.36 -2.17 7.82
C ILE A 156 -8.02 -2.70 7.33
N VAL A 157 -6.95 -1.93 7.56
CA VAL A 157 -5.58 -2.38 7.30
C VAL A 157 -4.89 -2.60 8.64
N GLN A 158 -4.49 -3.85 8.90
CA GLN A 158 -3.79 -4.20 10.14
C GLN A 158 -2.71 -5.25 9.91
N TRP A 159 -1.82 -5.38 10.86
CA TRP A 159 -0.80 -6.43 10.91
C TRP A 159 -1.36 -7.67 11.58
N ASP A 160 -1.22 -8.81 10.92
CA ASP A 160 -1.48 -10.13 11.45
C ASP A 160 -0.16 -10.89 11.65
N GLU A 161 -0.04 -11.67 12.72
CA GLU A 161 1.20 -12.40 13.04
C GLU A 161 1.50 -13.51 12.02
N SER A 162 0.47 -14.17 11.49
CA SER A 162 0.59 -15.29 10.56
C SER A 162 0.69 -14.81 9.10
N PHE A 163 -0.07 -13.78 8.73
CA PHE A 163 -0.26 -13.35 7.33
C PHE A 163 0.44 -12.02 6.98
N GLY A 164 0.95 -11.29 7.99
CA GLY A 164 1.57 -9.99 7.78
C GLY A 164 0.57 -8.85 7.64
N TRP A 165 0.83 -7.89 6.76
CA TRP A 165 -0.10 -6.79 6.53
C TRP A 165 -1.26 -7.23 5.64
N LEU A 166 -2.47 -7.21 6.21
CA LEU A 166 -3.73 -7.50 5.52
C LEU A 166 -4.59 -6.24 5.42
N MET A 167 -5.32 -6.14 4.32
CA MET A 167 -6.44 -5.22 4.15
C MET A 167 -7.72 -6.06 4.09
N THR A 168 -8.62 -5.89 5.05
CA THR A 168 -9.91 -6.55 5.08
C THR A 168 -11.02 -5.60 4.68
N ALA A 169 -11.69 -5.89 3.58
CA ALA A 169 -12.97 -5.25 3.23
C ALA A 169 -14.12 -6.12 3.72
N MET A 170 -15.24 -5.49 4.06
CA MET A 170 -16.40 -6.18 4.60
C MET A 170 -17.72 -5.55 4.18
N THR A 171 -18.75 -6.38 4.04
CA THR A 171 -20.11 -5.94 3.69
C THR A 171 -21.14 -6.81 4.43
N PRO A 172 -22.15 -6.21 5.10
CA PRO A 172 -23.19 -6.99 5.76
C PRO A 172 -24.09 -7.70 4.75
N VAL A 173 -24.53 -8.92 5.11
CA VAL A 173 -25.65 -9.62 4.50
C VAL A 173 -26.87 -9.36 5.37
N LEU A 174 -27.91 -8.78 4.79
CA LEU A 174 -29.09 -8.36 5.52
C LEU A 174 -30.32 -9.10 5.04
N HIS A 175 -31.22 -9.41 5.97
CA HIS A 175 -32.59 -9.84 5.66
C HIS A 175 -33.39 -8.71 5.02
N ALA A 176 -34.55 -9.04 4.45
CA ALA A 176 -35.45 -8.09 3.85
C ALA A 176 -35.99 -7.01 4.83
N ASP A 177 -35.98 -7.31 6.13
CA ASP A 177 -36.37 -6.37 7.20
C ASP A 177 -35.21 -5.48 7.68
N GLY A 178 -33.99 -5.70 7.15
CA GLY A 178 -32.78 -4.95 7.48
C GLY A 178 -32.00 -5.51 8.67
N THR A 179 -32.41 -6.64 9.25
CA THR A 179 -31.60 -7.31 10.28
C THR A 179 -30.39 -8.00 9.67
N MET A 180 -29.29 -8.10 10.43
CA MET A 180 -28.02 -8.64 9.96
C MET A 180 -27.99 -10.17 10.14
N ALA A 181 -27.75 -10.90 9.04
CA ALA A 181 -27.49 -12.33 9.05
C ALA A 181 -26.00 -12.66 9.21
N GLY A 182 -25.14 -11.84 8.61
CA GLY A 182 -23.70 -12.03 8.66
C GLY A 182 -22.94 -10.93 7.93
N TYR A 183 -21.63 -11.11 7.78
CA TYR A 183 -20.74 -10.29 6.97
C TYR A 183 -19.96 -11.16 6.01
N VAL A 184 -19.85 -10.72 4.77
CA VAL A 184 -18.82 -11.18 3.85
C VAL A 184 -17.58 -10.35 4.09
N MET A 185 -16.45 -11.00 4.25
CA MET A 185 -15.14 -10.38 4.43
C MET A 185 -14.15 -10.92 3.40
N ALA A 186 -13.29 -10.03 2.89
CA ALA A 186 -12.22 -10.38 1.96
C ALA A 186 -10.91 -9.77 2.41
N ASP A 187 -9.88 -10.60 2.49
CA ASP A 187 -8.53 -10.21 2.86
C ASP A 187 -7.64 -10.13 1.62
N ILE A 188 -6.90 -9.02 1.51
CA ILE A 188 -5.88 -8.82 0.51
C ILE A 188 -4.53 -8.65 1.20
N SER A 189 -3.54 -9.43 0.75
CA SER A 189 -2.18 -9.29 1.23
C SER A 189 -1.57 -7.96 0.78
N MET A 190 -1.27 -7.10 1.75
CA MET A 190 -0.58 -5.84 1.50
C MET A 190 0.95 -6.00 1.39
N ASN A 191 1.47 -7.18 1.69
CA ASN A 191 2.91 -7.44 1.64
C ASN A 191 3.46 -7.31 0.22
N GLU A 192 2.76 -7.86 -0.78
CA GLU A 192 3.15 -7.75 -2.19
C GLU A 192 3.06 -6.29 -2.67
N VAL A 193 2.01 -5.58 -2.29
CA VAL A 193 1.84 -4.14 -2.57
C VAL A 193 3.02 -3.34 -2.02
N ILE A 194 3.42 -3.59 -0.76
CA ILE A 194 4.55 -2.91 -0.11
C ILE A 194 5.87 -3.25 -0.81
N ASN A 195 6.09 -4.49 -1.21
CA ASN A 195 7.31 -4.91 -1.91
C ASN A 195 7.41 -4.30 -3.30
N THR A 196 6.32 -4.30 -4.06
CA THR A 196 6.23 -3.65 -5.38
C THR A 196 6.48 -2.16 -5.26
N GLN A 197 5.90 -1.50 -4.25
CA GLN A 197 6.13 -0.09 -3.95
C GLN A 197 7.60 0.21 -3.64
N ARG A 198 8.27 -0.61 -2.83
CA ARG A 198 9.71 -0.46 -2.52
C ARG A 198 10.57 -0.58 -3.76
N THR A 199 10.28 -1.56 -4.62
CA THR A 199 11.00 -1.77 -5.88
C THR A 199 10.82 -0.59 -6.83
N PHE A 200 9.58 -0.10 -6.99
CA PHE A 200 9.28 1.08 -7.80
C PHE A 200 10.05 2.33 -7.30
N LEU A 201 10.06 2.57 -6.00
CA LEU A 201 10.79 3.69 -5.41
C LEU A 201 12.30 3.57 -5.59
N ALA A 202 12.86 2.37 -5.46
CA ALA A 202 14.29 2.14 -5.68
C ALA A 202 14.69 2.43 -7.14
N VAL A 203 13.91 1.95 -8.10
CA VAL A 203 14.13 2.23 -9.53
C VAL A 203 14.00 3.73 -9.83
N LEU A 204 12.97 4.37 -9.31
CA LEU A 204 12.75 5.82 -9.47
C LEU A 204 13.92 6.63 -8.88
N ALA A 205 14.38 6.27 -7.68
CA ALA A 205 15.50 6.93 -7.03
C ALA A 205 16.80 6.81 -7.84
N VAL A 206 17.09 5.62 -8.38
CA VAL A 206 18.27 5.40 -9.24
C VAL A 206 18.18 6.21 -10.52
N LEU A 207 17.03 6.26 -11.19
CA LEU A 207 16.81 7.03 -12.40
C LEU A 207 16.97 8.55 -12.14
N LEU A 208 16.37 9.06 -11.08
CA LEU A 208 16.49 10.48 -10.70
C LEU A 208 17.92 10.84 -10.31
N ALA A 209 18.63 9.97 -9.62
CA ALA A 209 20.03 10.17 -9.29
C ALA A 209 20.92 10.22 -10.56
N ALA A 210 20.72 9.28 -11.49
CA ALA A 210 21.44 9.26 -12.76
C ALA A 210 21.18 10.53 -13.61
N LEU A 211 19.92 10.95 -13.72
CA LEU A 211 19.54 12.19 -14.41
C LEU A 211 20.16 13.41 -13.74
N THR A 212 20.13 13.50 -12.43
CA THR A 212 20.70 14.61 -11.66
C THR A 212 22.22 14.68 -11.88
N ILE A 213 22.93 13.57 -11.78
CA ILE A 213 24.38 13.50 -12.02
C ILE A 213 24.70 13.88 -13.46
N GLY A 214 23.96 13.36 -14.44
CA GLY A 214 24.14 13.70 -15.85
C GLY A 214 23.94 15.19 -16.13
N PHE A 215 22.86 15.77 -15.60
CA PHE A 215 22.58 17.21 -15.71
C PHE A 215 23.68 18.06 -15.05
N LEU A 216 24.10 17.72 -13.84
CA LEU A 216 25.18 18.44 -13.15
C LEU A 216 26.49 18.35 -13.89
N THR A 217 26.85 17.20 -14.45
CA THR A 217 28.05 17.01 -15.24
C THR A 217 28.02 17.88 -16.48
N LEU A 218 26.90 17.86 -17.22
CA LEU A 218 26.71 18.73 -18.40
C LEU A 218 26.80 20.21 -18.04
N PHE A 219 26.12 20.61 -16.97
CA PHE A 219 26.14 21.99 -16.47
C PHE A 219 27.55 22.45 -16.11
N LEU A 220 28.33 21.62 -15.40
CA LEU A 220 29.70 21.94 -15.03
C LEU A 220 30.60 22.10 -16.27
N VAL A 221 30.44 21.24 -17.28
CA VAL A 221 31.19 21.33 -18.54
C VAL A 221 30.85 22.62 -19.28
N VAL A 222 29.56 22.95 -19.41
CA VAL A 222 29.09 24.17 -20.07
C VAL A 222 29.58 25.41 -19.32
N MET A 223 29.38 25.48 -18.01
CA MET A 223 29.84 26.59 -17.16
C MET A 223 31.36 26.81 -17.25
N ARG A 224 32.12 25.73 -17.22
CA ARG A 224 33.60 25.84 -17.35
C ARG A 224 34.04 26.39 -18.69
N ARG A 225 33.34 25.98 -19.78
CA ARG A 225 33.67 26.43 -21.14
C ARG A 225 33.22 27.87 -21.44
N THR A 226 31.98 28.20 -20.98
CA THR A 226 31.31 29.44 -21.41
C THR A 226 31.55 30.61 -20.45
N VAL A 227 31.80 30.36 -19.16
CA VAL A 227 31.88 31.41 -18.14
C VAL A 227 33.27 31.45 -17.48
N ILE A 228 33.75 30.32 -16.97
CA ILE A 228 34.94 30.30 -16.12
C ILE A 228 36.21 30.60 -16.96
N ARG A 229 36.38 29.91 -18.10
CA ARG A 229 37.57 30.12 -18.97
C ARG A 229 37.69 31.54 -19.52
N PRO A 230 36.62 32.17 -20.07
CA PRO A 230 36.73 33.55 -20.54
C PRO A 230 37.07 34.58 -19.43
N ILE A 231 36.51 34.39 -18.24
CA ILE A 231 36.77 35.26 -17.08
C ILE A 231 38.23 35.13 -16.62
N ASP A 232 38.77 33.90 -16.55
CA ASP A 232 40.15 33.66 -16.19
C ASP A 232 41.14 34.28 -17.21
N GLN A 233 40.81 34.21 -18.51
CA GLN A 233 41.61 34.84 -19.57
C GLN A 233 41.62 36.37 -19.47
N LEU A 234 40.43 36.97 -19.20
CA LEU A 234 40.34 38.42 -19.00
C LEU A 234 41.10 38.87 -17.75
N THR A 235 41.02 38.12 -16.66
CA THR A 235 41.72 38.43 -15.41
C THR A 235 43.25 38.36 -15.59
N GLN A 236 43.72 37.32 -16.31
CA GLN A 236 45.15 37.20 -16.62
C GLN A 236 45.64 38.32 -17.54
N ALA A 237 44.88 38.70 -18.59
CA ALA A 237 45.22 39.78 -19.47
C ALA A 237 45.28 41.13 -18.74
N THR A 238 44.32 41.40 -17.84
CA THR A 238 44.29 42.61 -17.02
C THR A 238 45.45 42.66 -16.02
N GLY A 239 45.76 41.50 -15.39
CA GLY A 239 46.92 41.41 -14.49
C GLY A 239 48.27 41.63 -15.18
N ALA A 240 48.47 41.11 -16.40
CA ALA A 240 49.69 41.37 -17.22
C ALA A 240 49.76 42.79 -17.65
N PHE A 241 48.61 43.45 -17.91
CA PHE A 241 48.61 44.88 -18.30
C PHE A 241 48.98 45.80 -17.14
N ILE A 242 48.55 45.47 -15.92
CA ILE A 242 48.90 46.25 -14.71
C ILE A 242 50.40 46.10 -14.40
N GLN A 243 50.92 44.88 -14.50
CA GLN A 243 52.34 44.60 -14.23
C GLN A 243 53.31 45.30 -15.23
N ASN A 244 52.96 45.42 -16.53
CA ASN A 244 53.72 46.11 -17.52
C ASN A 244 53.69 47.66 -17.36
N ASN A 245 52.62 48.21 -16.76
CA ASN A 245 52.50 49.64 -16.48
C ASN A 245 53.17 50.06 -15.15
N GLU A 246 53.53 49.12 -14.28
CA GLU A 246 54.33 49.47 -13.08
C GLU A 246 55.84 49.38 -13.29
N GLU A 247 56.28 48.87 -14.44
CA GLU A 247 57.74 48.82 -14.84
C GLU A 247 58.18 49.97 -15.75
N GLU A 248 57.29 50.86 -16.19
CA GLU A 248 57.63 52.12 -16.87
C GLU A 248 57.61 53.32 -15.89
#